data_f02248375ea0055b79ad7e91393e276b
#
_entry.id   f02248375ea0055b79ad7e91393e276b
#
_cell.length_a   1.000
_cell.length_b   1.000
_cell.length_c   1.000
_cell.angle_alpha   90.00
_cell.angle_beta   90.00
_cell.angle_gamma   90.00
#
_symmetry.space_group_name_H-M   'P 1'
#
loop_
_entity.id
_entity.type
_entity.pdbx_description
1 polymer ?
#
loop_
_entity_poly.entity_id
_entity_poly.type
_entity_poly.pdbx_seq_one_letter_code
_entity_poly.pdbx_strand_id
1 'polypeptide(L)'
;MTDISTPKGLAVLGAGKMGGILLEAFLKHGLVAPAHVFATVRQTSSERRSISSAQITLGTDNRAAAKDADVILICVKPLAVSAVLDEIRPELNDQKLVISIAAAVSTEYMEKRSGGNVPVLRAMPNTPSMVGEGITAICKGKHATPQHLELARKLFDAVGKTVVVDEKHMDAVTGLSGSGPAFLYIILESLAEGGVKMGLSRELATLLAAQTMLGAAKVVLETGHHPALLKDTVTTPAGCTIDGILELEEGKLRVTLIKAVVKASQRAKELLFSDKEN
;
A
#
# COMPACT_ATOMS: atom_id res chain seq x y z
N MET A 1 -15.46 28.11 0.03
CA MET A 1 -14.76 26.87 0.34
C MET A 1 -15.10 25.89 -0.77
N THR A 2 -14.16 25.59 -1.64
CA THR A 2 -14.34 24.61 -2.72
C THR A 2 -14.50 23.23 -2.07
N ASP A 3 -15.56 22.55 -2.42
CA ASP A 3 -15.83 21.17 -2.00
C ASP A 3 -14.73 20.25 -2.58
N ILE A 4 -13.78 19.81 -1.72
CA ILE A 4 -12.64 18.95 -2.09
C ILE A 4 -13.07 17.46 -2.06
N SER A 5 -14.34 17.18 -2.32
CA SER A 5 -14.89 15.83 -2.17
C SER A 5 -14.43 14.81 -3.22
N THR A 6 -13.97 15.26 -4.39
CA THR A 6 -13.41 14.43 -5.48
C THR A 6 -12.43 15.23 -6.31
N PRO A 7 -11.33 14.63 -6.82
CA PRO A 7 -10.40 15.33 -7.71
C PRO A 7 -11.10 15.71 -9.01
N LYS A 8 -10.89 16.95 -9.48
CA LYS A 8 -11.33 17.39 -10.82
C LYS A 8 -10.44 16.81 -11.90
N GLY A 9 -9.15 16.60 -11.60
CA GLY A 9 -8.17 15.97 -12.46
C GLY A 9 -7.17 15.13 -11.64
N LEU A 10 -6.86 13.93 -12.12
CA LEU A 10 -5.92 13.01 -11.48
C LEU A 10 -4.78 12.66 -12.43
N ALA A 11 -3.54 12.94 -12.02
CA ALA A 11 -2.35 12.40 -12.66
C ALA A 11 -1.83 11.20 -11.88
N VAL A 12 -1.62 10.06 -12.55
CA VAL A 12 -0.98 8.87 -11.97
C VAL A 12 0.38 8.68 -12.62
N LEU A 13 1.44 9.11 -11.93
CA LEU A 13 2.80 9.08 -12.45
C LEU A 13 3.46 7.73 -12.11
N GLY A 14 3.62 6.89 -13.13
CA GLY A 14 4.12 5.52 -12.99
C GLY A 14 3.00 4.51 -12.73
N ALA A 15 2.05 4.39 -13.65
CA ALA A 15 0.94 3.43 -13.59
C ALA A 15 1.42 1.99 -13.88
N GLY A 16 2.42 1.52 -13.12
CA GLY A 16 2.86 0.13 -13.05
C GLY A 16 1.92 -0.70 -12.16
N LYS A 17 2.45 -1.77 -11.54
CA LYS A 17 1.62 -2.73 -10.77
C LYS A 17 0.73 -2.04 -9.72
N MET A 18 1.31 -1.25 -8.79
CA MET A 18 0.53 -0.62 -7.73
C MET A 18 -0.29 0.58 -8.24
N GLY A 19 0.32 1.44 -9.08
CA GLY A 19 -0.39 2.58 -9.67
C GLY A 19 -1.57 2.15 -10.53
N GLY A 20 -1.46 1.03 -11.26
CA GLY A 20 -2.55 0.43 -12.02
C GLY A 20 -3.69 -0.07 -11.14
N ILE A 21 -3.39 -0.81 -10.07
CA ILE A 21 -4.38 -1.27 -9.08
C ILE A 21 -5.18 -0.09 -8.49
N LEU A 22 -4.48 0.95 -8.06
CA LEU A 22 -5.12 2.14 -7.48
C LEU A 22 -6.01 2.84 -8.51
N LEU A 23 -5.48 3.05 -9.71
CA LEU A 23 -6.21 3.70 -10.80
C LEU A 23 -7.49 2.94 -11.18
N GLU A 24 -7.39 1.62 -11.38
CA GLU A 24 -8.56 0.78 -11.68
C GLU A 24 -9.62 0.87 -10.59
N ALA A 25 -9.22 0.84 -9.31
CA ALA A 25 -10.15 0.98 -8.20
C ALA A 25 -10.81 2.37 -8.18
N PHE A 26 -10.04 3.45 -8.37
CA PHE A 26 -10.59 4.82 -8.38
C PHE A 26 -11.61 5.02 -9.49
N LEU A 27 -11.35 4.47 -10.67
CA LEU A 27 -12.29 4.49 -11.80
C LEU A 27 -13.53 3.63 -11.52
N LYS A 28 -13.36 2.42 -11.01
CA LYS A 28 -14.45 1.48 -10.67
C LYS A 28 -15.41 2.08 -9.64
N HIS A 29 -14.88 2.81 -8.66
CA HIS A 29 -15.68 3.45 -7.61
C HIS A 29 -16.17 4.87 -7.98
N GLY A 30 -15.91 5.33 -9.21
CA GLY A 30 -16.37 6.63 -9.69
C GLY A 30 -15.76 7.82 -8.94
N LEU A 31 -14.56 7.65 -8.37
CA LEU A 31 -13.86 8.69 -7.60
C LEU A 31 -13.25 9.77 -8.50
N VAL A 32 -13.09 9.49 -9.78
CA VAL A 32 -12.64 10.41 -10.81
C VAL A 32 -13.24 9.98 -12.16
N ALA A 33 -13.64 10.95 -12.97
CA ALA A 33 -14.10 10.64 -14.32
C ALA A 33 -12.93 10.25 -15.22
N PRO A 34 -13.05 9.18 -16.05
CA PRO A 34 -11.94 8.72 -16.91
C PRO A 34 -11.34 9.82 -17.80
N ALA A 35 -12.18 10.72 -18.32
CA ALA A 35 -11.73 11.85 -19.15
C ALA A 35 -10.81 12.85 -18.42
N HIS A 36 -10.80 12.82 -17.09
CA HIS A 36 -9.99 13.69 -16.24
C HIS A 36 -8.78 12.96 -15.63
N VAL A 37 -8.43 11.79 -16.18
CA VAL A 37 -7.27 11.02 -15.73
C VAL A 37 -6.18 11.03 -16.78
N PHE A 38 -4.97 11.37 -16.37
CA PHE A 38 -3.76 11.19 -17.13
C PHE A 38 -2.82 10.24 -16.39
N ALA A 39 -2.55 9.07 -16.96
CA ALA A 39 -1.61 8.11 -16.39
C ALA A 39 -0.32 8.08 -17.21
N THR A 40 0.84 7.96 -16.56
CA THR A 40 2.12 7.79 -17.24
C THR A 40 2.69 6.40 -16.99
N VAL A 41 3.33 5.84 -18.02
CA VAL A 41 4.04 4.56 -17.96
C VAL A 41 5.39 4.68 -18.64
N ARG A 42 6.35 3.82 -18.28
CA ARG A 42 7.54 3.61 -19.10
C ARG A 42 7.15 2.95 -20.44
N GLN A 43 7.98 3.07 -21.48
CA GLN A 43 7.69 2.62 -22.85
C GLN A 43 7.48 1.10 -23.04
N THR A 44 7.18 0.32 -22.03
CA THR A 44 7.02 -1.12 -22.16
C THR A 44 5.59 -1.50 -22.54
N SER A 45 5.47 -2.29 -23.60
CA SER A 45 4.19 -2.73 -24.19
C SER A 45 3.29 -3.55 -23.26
N SER A 46 3.82 -4.15 -22.20
CA SER A 46 3.07 -4.97 -21.24
C SER A 46 2.27 -4.11 -20.22
N GLU A 47 2.80 -2.96 -19.80
CA GLU A 47 2.13 -2.07 -18.86
C GLU A 47 0.94 -1.33 -19.48
N ARG A 48 0.97 -1.12 -20.80
CA ARG A 48 -0.13 -0.48 -21.53
C ARG A 48 -1.40 -1.35 -21.65
N ARG A 49 -1.27 -2.68 -21.65
CA ARG A 49 -2.42 -3.58 -21.88
C ARG A 49 -3.39 -3.66 -20.72
N SER A 50 -2.93 -3.53 -19.48
CA SER A 50 -3.80 -3.61 -18.29
C SER A 50 -4.66 -2.35 -18.07
N ILE A 51 -4.25 -1.22 -18.63
CA ILE A 51 -4.91 0.08 -18.40
C ILE A 51 -5.68 0.56 -19.66
N SER A 52 -5.51 -0.09 -20.80
CA SER A 52 -6.00 0.37 -22.10
C SER A 52 -7.52 0.27 -22.32
N SER A 53 -8.27 -0.34 -21.40
CA SER A 53 -9.75 -0.46 -21.48
C SER A 53 -10.48 0.76 -20.90
N ALA A 54 -9.80 1.60 -20.12
CA ALA A 54 -10.38 2.83 -19.57
C ALA A 54 -10.20 3.98 -20.58
N GLN A 55 -11.21 4.83 -20.72
CA GLN A 55 -11.19 6.04 -21.57
C GLN A 55 -10.33 7.15 -20.89
N ILE A 56 -9.08 6.83 -20.54
CA ILE A 56 -8.13 7.74 -19.89
C ILE A 56 -7.06 8.20 -20.88
N THR A 57 -6.39 9.31 -20.57
CA THR A 57 -5.19 9.71 -21.30
C THR A 57 -4.00 8.92 -20.77
N LEU A 58 -3.33 8.16 -21.64
CA LEU A 58 -2.12 7.39 -21.33
C LEU A 58 -0.93 7.93 -22.09
N GLY A 59 0.16 8.25 -21.39
CA GLY A 59 1.36 8.83 -21.98
C GLY A 59 2.65 8.45 -21.26
N THR A 60 3.72 9.16 -21.61
CA THR A 60 5.06 9.03 -20.97
C THR A 60 5.57 10.37 -20.40
N ASP A 61 4.84 11.46 -20.63
CA ASP A 61 5.19 12.82 -20.21
C ASP A 61 4.52 13.12 -18.87
N ASN A 62 5.32 13.09 -17.78
CA ASN A 62 4.84 13.38 -16.44
C ASN A 62 4.44 14.85 -16.28
N ARG A 63 5.11 15.76 -16.96
CA ARG A 63 4.81 17.19 -16.89
C ARG A 63 3.45 17.49 -17.50
N ALA A 64 3.17 16.94 -18.70
CA ALA A 64 1.87 17.08 -19.33
C ALA A 64 0.76 16.50 -18.46
N ALA A 65 1.00 15.33 -17.81
CA ALA A 65 0.04 14.73 -16.88
C ALA A 65 -0.22 15.61 -15.64
N ALA A 66 0.81 16.22 -15.07
CA ALA A 66 0.69 17.05 -13.86
C ALA A 66 0.03 18.42 -14.12
N LYS A 67 0.05 18.92 -15.36
CA LYS A 67 -0.40 20.27 -15.72
C LYS A 67 -1.86 20.51 -15.35
N ASP A 68 -2.77 19.64 -15.76
CA ASP A 68 -4.21 19.82 -15.61
C ASP A 68 -4.80 19.06 -14.40
N ALA A 69 -3.94 18.34 -13.63
CA ALA A 69 -4.35 17.62 -12.44
C ALA A 69 -4.30 18.50 -11.19
N ASP A 70 -5.29 18.36 -10.31
CA ASP A 70 -5.30 18.90 -8.94
C ASP A 70 -4.79 17.86 -7.93
N VAL A 71 -4.85 16.57 -8.26
CA VAL A 71 -4.22 15.49 -7.48
C VAL A 71 -3.19 14.75 -8.34
N ILE A 72 -1.97 14.67 -7.83
CA ILE A 72 -0.84 14.02 -8.50
C ILE A 72 -0.38 12.84 -7.65
N LEU A 73 -0.64 11.62 -8.12
CA LEU A 73 -0.26 10.38 -7.45
C LEU A 73 1.05 9.84 -8.02
N ILE A 74 2.12 9.88 -7.22
CA ILE A 74 3.45 9.39 -7.59
C ILE A 74 3.57 7.92 -7.20
N CYS A 75 3.60 7.03 -8.21
CA CYS A 75 3.65 5.58 -8.06
C CYS A 75 4.95 4.95 -8.58
N VAL A 76 5.99 5.75 -8.74
CA VAL A 76 7.31 5.26 -9.19
C VAL A 76 8.11 4.64 -8.03
N LYS A 77 9.19 3.95 -8.35
CA LYS A 77 10.13 3.44 -7.35
C LYS A 77 10.80 4.60 -6.59
N PRO A 78 11.20 4.41 -5.31
CA PRO A 78 11.78 5.47 -4.48
C PRO A 78 12.89 6.29 -5.17
N LEU A 79 13.81 5.62 -5.84
CA LEU A 79 14.95 6.23 -6.56
C LEU A 79 14.54 7.17 -7.70
N ALA A 80 13.36 6.97 -8.27
CA ALA A 80 12.87 7.80 -9.37
C ALA A 80 12.05 9.02 -8.90
N VAL A 81 11.70 9.11 -7.61
CA VAL A 81 10.82 10.17 -7.10
C VAL A 81 11.44 11.55 -7.28
N SER A 82 12.75 11.69 -7.04
CA SER A 82 13.45 12.96 -7.21
C SER A 82 13.36 13.49 -8.63
N ALA A 83 13.66 12.63 -9.61
CA ALA A 83 13.62 13.01 -11.03
C ALA A 83 12.20 13.39 -11.48
N VAL A 84 11.19 12.62 -11.02
CA VAL A 84 9.78 12.93 -11.31
C VAL A 84 9.36 14.27 -10.70
N LEU A 85 9.72 14.54 -9.45
CA LEU A 85 9.41 15.82 -8.81
C LEU A 85 10.08 17.01 -9.52
N ASP A 86 11.35 16.86 -9.92
CA ASP A 86 12.06 17.91 -10.68
C ASP A 86 11.41 18.16 -12.05
N GLU A 87 10.98 17.10 -12.73
CA GLU A 87 10.30 17.18 -14.04
C GLU A 87 8.96 17.93 -13.94
N ILE A 88 8.14 17.61 -12.93
CA ILE A 88 6.81 18.21 -12.78
C ILE A 88 6.79 19.52 -12.01
N ARG A 89 7.90 19.93 -11.38
CA ARG A 89 8.00 21.13 -10.52
C ARG A 89 7.42 22.40 -11.16
N PRO A 90 7.62 22.69 -12.48
CA PRO A 90 7.05 23.87 -13.09
C PRO A 90 5.52 23.93 -13.11
N GLU A 91 4.86 22.78 -12.95
CA GLU A 91 3.40 22.65 -12.96
C GLU A 91 2.80 22.58 -11.53
N LEU A 92 3.66 22.56 -10.48
CA LEU A 92 3.24 22.46 -9.10
C LEU A 92 2.95 23.84 -8.48
N ASN A 93 1.94 23.91 -7.63
CA ASN A 93 1.58 25.08 -6.84
C ASN A 93 0.84 24.66 -5.55
N ASP A 94 0.43 25.63 -4.75
CA ASP A 94 -0.27 25.43 -3.47
C ASP A 94 -1.72 24.93 -3.60
N GLN A 95 -2.28 24.88 -4.82
CA GLN A 95 -3.62 24.36 -5.10
C GLN A 95 -3.63 22.87 -5.51
N LYS A 96 -2.45 22.30 -5.70
CA LYS A 96 -2.28 20.91 -6.12
C LYS A 96 -1.84 20.03 -4.95
N LEU A 97 -2.39 18.83 -4.87
CA LEU A 97 -2.00 17.83 -3.89
C LEU A 97 -1.09 16.77 -4.51
N VAL A 98 0.11 16.63 -3.97
CA VAL A 98 1.02 15.54 -4.32
C VAL A 98 0.89 14.42 -3.31
N ILE A 99 0.59 13.20 -3.76
CA ILE A 99 0.54 11.99 -2.94
C ILE A 99 1.59 11.01 -3.47
N SER A 100 2.54 10.60 -2.64
CA SER A 100 3.52 9.58 -3.03
C SER A 100 3.28 8.27 -2.29
N ILE A 101 3.28 7.15 -3.04
CA ILE A 101 3.26 5.80 -2.46
C ILE A 101 4.66 5.17 -2.37
N ALA A 102 5.70 5.93 -2.67
CA ALA A 102 7.07 5.44 -2.61
C ALA A 102 7.54 5.22 -1.15
N ALA A 103 8.11 4.05 -0.88
CA ALA A 103 8.74 3.79 0.41
C ALA A 103 9.92 4.74 0.66
N ALA A 104 10.21 5.03 1.92
CA ALA A 104 11.37 5.77 2.39
C ALA A 104 11.44 7.27 2.03
N VAL A 105 10.67 7.77 1.09
CA VAL A 105 10.70 9.19 0.69
C VAL A 105 9.87 10.03 1.66
N SER A 106 10.51 10.93 2.42
CA SER A 106 9.82 11.75 3.42
C SER A 106 9.01 12.89 2.80
N THR A 107 8.01 13.35 3.54
CA THR A 107 7.20 14.52 3.15
C THR A 107 8.06 15.77 3.06
N GLU A 108 8.99 16.00 3.99
CA GLU A 108 9.92 17.12 3.97
C GLU A 108 10.79 17.13 2.71
N TYR A 109 11.31 15.95 2.31
CA TYR A 109 12.09 15.83 1.08
C TYR A 109 11.26 16.20 -0.15
N MET A 110 10.03 15.69 -0.23
CA MET A 110 9.13 15.98 -1.34
C MET A 110 8.73 17.46 -1.40
N GLU A 111 8.40 18.07 -0.25
CA GLU A 111 8.06 19.51 -0.18
C GLU A 111 9.20 20.40 -0.67
N LYS A 112 10.43 20.13 -0.22
CA LYS A 112 11.62 20.89 -0.69
C LYS A 112 11.80 20.80 -2.20
N ARG A 113 11.64 19.60 -2.78
CA ARG A 113 11.78 19.39 -4.22
C ARG A 113 10.63 19.97 -5.04
N SER A 114 9.43 19.97 -4.48
CA SER A 114 8.24 20.51 -5.14
C SER A 114 8.19 22.05 -5.21
N GLY A 115 9.09 22.76 -4.55
CA GLY A 115 9.11 24.24 -4.55
C GLY A 115 8.68 24.87 -3.22
N GLY A 116 8.44 24.10 -2.16
CA GLY A 116 8.33 24.56 -0.77
C GLY A 116 6.92 24.75 -0.24
N ASN A 117 5.92 25.08 -1.05
CA ASN A 117 4.55 25.37 -0.58
C ASN A 117 3.48 24.40 -1.08
N VAL A 118 3.88 23.35 -1.78
CA VAL A 118 2.96 22.36 -2.33
C VAL A 118 2.48 21.42 -1.23
N PRO A 119 1.16 21.18 -1.08
CA PRO A 119 0.64 20.16 -0.18
C PRO A 119 1.12 18.76 -0.58
N VAL A 120 1.73 18.06 0.35
CA VAL A 120 2.28 16.71 0.13
C VAL A 120 1.72 15.73 1.14
N LEU A 121 1.35 14.55 0.67
CA LEU A 121 1.04 13.38 1.50
C LEU A 121 1.96 12.22 1.13
N ARG A 122 2.32 11.44 2.13
CA ARG A 122 2.95 10.13 1.93
C ARG A 122 1.91 9.06 2.25
N ALA A 123 1.78 8.09 1.37
CA ALA A 123 0.89 6.95 1.53
C ALA A 123 1.67 5.64 1.38
N MET A 124 1.27 4.62 2.11
CA MET A 124 1.88 3.29 2.04
C MET A 124 0.77 2.24 1.92
N PRO A 125 0.27 1.99 0.71
CA PRO A 125 -0.64 0.89 0.41
C PRO A 125 0.11 -0.45 0.41
N ASN A 126 -0.63 -1.55 0.35
CA ASN A 126 -0.08 -2.89 0.19
C ASN A 126 -0.79 -3.68 -0.93
N THR A 127 -0.22 -4.81 -1.32
CA THR A 127 -0.69 -5.58 -2.48
C THR A 127 -2.10 -6.16 -2.38
N PRO A 128 -2.69 -6.47 -1.19
CA PRO A 128 -4.10 -6.87 -1.10
C PRO A 128 -5.09 -5.80 -1.59
N SER A 129 -4.66 -4.57 -1.83
CA SER A 129 -5.42 -3.54 -2.54
C SER A 129 -6.00 -4.02 -3.88
N MET A 130 -5.35 -4.99 -4.54
CA MET A 130 -5.83 -5.57 -5.81
C MET A 130 -7.18 -6.29 -5.69
N VAL A 131 -7.57 -6.71 -4.49
CA VAL A 131 -8.86 -7.36 -4.20
C VAL A 131 -9.73 -6.53 -3.25
N GLY A 132 -9.39 -5.25 -3.04
CA GLY A 132 -10.14 -4.35 -2.17
C GLY A 132 -9.93 -4.58 -0.66
N GLU A 133 -8.98 -5.43 -0.29
CA GLU A 133 -8.68 -5.79 1.11
C GLU A 133 -7.29 -5.26 1.55
N GLY A 134 -6.89 -4.13 0.97
CA GLY A 134 -5.64 -3.47 1.32
C GLY A 134 -5.73 -2.71 2.65
N ILE A 135 -4.58 -2.31 3.14
CA ILE A 135 -4.46 -1.27 4.16
C ILE A 135 -3.48 -0.22 3.67
N THR A 136 -3.88 1.05 3.76
CA THR A 136 -3.04 2.18 3.40
C THR A 136 -2.82 3.07 4.62
N ALA A 137 -1.58 3.23 5.04
CA ALA A 137 -1.24 4.29 5.99
C ALA A 137 -0.94 5.58 5.23
N ILE A 138 -1.45 6.71 5.74
CA ILE A 138 -1.19 8.03 5.18
C ILE A 138 -0.65 8.97 6.27
N CYS A 139 0.26 9.85 5.88
CA CYS A 139 0.69 10.96 6.71
C CYS A 139 0.82 12.24 5.86
N LYS A 140 0.74 13.39 6.53
CA LYS A 140 0.78 14.69 5.84
C LYS A 140 2.09 15.41 6.09
N GLY A 141 2.56 16.15 5.08
CA GLY A 141 3.59 17.17 5.21
C GLY A 141 3.06 18.45 5.86
N LYS A 142 3.92 19.43 5.93
CA LYS A 142 3.69 20.71 6.62
C LYS A 142 2.56 21.52 5.96
N HIS A 143 2.49 21.53 4.62
CA HIS A 143 1.56 22.36 3.86
C HIS A 143 0.22 21.64 3.56
N ALA A 144 0.13 20.34 3.82
CA ALA A 144 -1.11 19.60 3.65
C ALA A 144 -2.08 19.84 4.82
N THR A 145 -3.36 20.01 4.49
CA THR A 145 -4.45 20.30 5.41
C THR A 145 -5.21 19.03 5.82
N PRO A 146 -6.08 19.08 6.83
CA PRO A 146 -7.00 17.96 7.14
C PRO A 146 -7.90 17.57 5.97
N GLN A 147 -8.29 18.52 5.12
CA GLN A 147 -9.10 18.26 3.93
C GLN A 147 -8.34 17.41 2.90
N HIS A 148 -7.03 17.64 2.75
CA HIS A 148 -6.17 16.81 1.90
C HIS A 148 -6.07 15.37 2.43
N LEU A 149 -6.00 15.17 3.76
CA LEU A 149 -6.05 13.84 4.35
C LEU A 149 -7.39 13.14 4.09
N GLU A 150 -8.50 13.86 4.19
CA GLU A 150 -9.83 13.30 3.96
C GLU A 150 -10.01 12.90 2.48
N LEU A 151 -9.54 13.73 1.55
CA LEU A 151 -9.53 13.38 0.13
C LEU A 151 -8.69 12.12 -0.13
N ALA A 152 -7.48 12.05 0.42
CA ALA A 152 -6.63 10.86 0.29
C ALA A 152 -7.28 9.63 0.90
N ARG A 153 -7.90 9.76 2.09
CA ARG A 153 -8.65 8.68 2.74
C ARG A 153 -9.74 8.15 1.80
N LYS A 154 -10.55 9.03 1.24
CA LYS A 154 -11.63 8.66 0.31
C LYS A 154 -11.09 7.89 -0.91
N LEU A 155 -9.93 8.30 -1.45
CA LEU A 155 -9.27 7.60 -2.55
C LEU A 155 -8.81 6.20 -2.12
N PHE A 156 -8.08 6.09 -1.02
CA PHE A 156 -7.51 4.81 -0.60
C PHE A 156 -8.51 3.85 0.05
N ASP A 157 -9.64 4.34 0.58
CA ASP A 157 -10.74 3.48 1.07
C ASP A 157 -11.41 2.69 -0.06
N ALA A 158 -11.21 3.09 -1.32
CA ALA A 158 -11.63 2.31 -2.49
C ALA A 158 -10.87 0.98 -2.66
N VAL A 159 -9.73 0.82 -2.01
CA VAL A 159 -8.87 -0.37 -2.10
C VAL A 159 -8.67 -1.09 -0.78
N GLY A 160 -9.43 -0.71 0.26
CA GLY A 160 -9.37 -1.32 1.59
C GLY A 160 -9.56 -0.31 2.71
N LYS A 161 -8.79 -0.41 3.79
CA LYS A 161 -8.86 0.50 4.94
C LYS A 161 -7.74 1.53 4.90
N THR A 162 -8.03 2.77 5.31
CA THR A 162 -7.03 3.83 5.42
C THR A 162 -6.86 4.26 6.88
N VAL A 163 -5.61 4.41 7.31
CA VAL A 163 -5.25 4.90 8.64
C VAL A 163 -4.32 6.10 8.53
N VAL A 164 -4.54 7.10 9.37
CA VAL A 164 -3.64 8.26 9.48
C VAL A 164 -2.63 7.97 10.58
N VAL A 165 -1.35 8.17 10.28
CA VAL A 165 -0.25 7.94 11.24
C VAL A 165 0.73 9.12 11.23
N ASP A 166 1.52 9.27 12.29
CA ASP A 166 2.68 10.15 12.26
C ASP A 166 3.73 9.62 11.29
N GLU A 167 4.41 10.49 10.55
CA GLU A 167 5.42 10.10 9.56
C GLU A 167 6.54 9.23 10.14
N LYS A 168 6.91 9.45 11.40
CA LYS A 168 7.93 8.63 12.11
C LYS A 168 7.60 7.13 12.16
N HIS A 169 6.33 6.75 11.97
CA HIS A 169 5.87 5.37 11.98
C HIS A 169 5.82 4.72 10.58
N MET A 170 6.01 5.49 9.50
CA MET A 170 5.84 4.99 8.13
C MET A 170 6.81 3.86 7.76
N ASP A 171 8.02 3.83 8.34
CA ASP A 171 8.97 2.73 8.10
C ASP A 171 8.53 1.44 8.82
N ALA A 172 7.97 1.56 10.03
CA ALA A 172 7.36 0.44 10.73
C ALA A 172 6.13 -0.09 9.98
N VAL A 173 5.28 0.81 9.46
CA VAL A 173 4.17 0.45 8.57
C VAL A 173 4.67 -0.29 7.33
N THR A 174 5.74 0.18 6.70
CA THR A 174 6.34 -0.48 5.53
C THR A 174 6.78 -1.91 5.87
N GLY A 175 7.43 -2.11 7.00
CA GLY A 175 7.85 -3.44 7.45
C GLY A 175 6.69 -4.35 7.84
N LEU A 176 5.65 -3.81 8.48
CA LEU A 176 4.50 -4.58 8.96
C LEU A 176 3.47 -4.87 7.86
N SER A 177 2.94 -3.83 7.21
CA SER A 177 1.83 -3.97 6.26
C SER A 177 2.28 -3.94 4.80
N GLY A 178 3.35 -3.23 4.46
CA GLY A 178 3.91 -3.22 3.11
C GLY A 178 4.57 -4.56 2.75
N SER A 179 5.41 -5.10 3.65
CA SER A 179 6.10 -6.38 3.50
C SER A 179 5.26 -7.56 3.99
N GLY A 180 4.33 -7.32 4.91
CA GLY A 180 3.52 -8.34 5.59
C GLY A 180 2.87 -9.37 4.69
N PRO A 181 2.26 -9.01 3.54
CA PRO A 181 1.68 -9.99 2.64
C PRO A 181 2.64 -11.11 2.24
N ALA A 182 3.92 -10.81 2.02
CA ALA A 182 4.93 -11.83 1.70
C ALA A 182 5.16 -12.80 2.87
N PHE A 183 5.16 -12.30 4.11
CA PHE A 183 5.31 -13.15 5.29
C PHE A 183 4.10 -14.07 5.48
N LEU A 184 2.89 -13.52 5.26
CA LEU A 184 1.64 -14.28 5.35
C LEU A 184 1.52 -15.34 4.25
N TYR A 185 2.05 -15.10 3.04
CA TYR A 185 2.09 -16.12 1.99
C TYR A 185 3.00 -17.29 2.36
N ILE A 186 4.14 -17.05 3.03
CA ILE A 186 5.01 -18.13 3.55
C ILE A 186 4.26 -18.95 4.60
N ILE A 187 3.55 -18.31 5.54
CA ILE A 187 2.77 -19.01 6.57
C ILE A 187 1.66 -19.83 5.92
N LEU A 188 0.92 -19.24 4.98
CA LEU A 188 -0.18 -19.89 4.26
C LEU A 188 0.32 -21.13 3.51
N GLU A 189 1.42 -20.99 2.77
CA GLU A 189 2.07 -22.09 2.06
C GLU A 189 2.47 -23.20 3.03
N SER A 190 3.10 -22.87 4.16
CA SER A 190 3.51 -23.84 5.18
C SER A 190 2.33 -24.60 5.78
N LEU A 191 1.21 -23.92 6.07
CA LEU A 191 -0.02 -24.56 6.54
C LEU A 191 -0.61 -25.52 5.50
N ALA A 192 -0.62 -25.09 4.22
CA ALA A 192 -1.09 -25.95 3.12
C ALA A 192 -0.18 -27.19 2.94
N GLU A 193 1.16 -27.05 3.05
CA GLU A 193 2.09 -28.18 3.02
C GLU A 193 1.82 -29.17 4.17
N GLY A 194 1.54 -28.67 5.37
CA GLY A 194 1.10 -29.51 6.49
C GLY A 194 -0.16 -30.31 6.16
N GLY A 195 -1.16 -29.68 5.54
CA GLY A 195 -2.37 -30.35 5.06
C GLY A 195 -2.08 -31.45 4.02
N VAL A 196 -1.20 -31.16 3.06
CA VAL A 196 -0.76 -32.16 2.06
C VAL A 196 -0.03 -33.32 2.71
N LYS A 197 0.83 -33.05 3.71
CA LYS A 197 1.52 -34.10 4.49
C LYS A 197 0.53 -35.03 5.19
N MET A 198 -0.65 -34.52 5.58
CA MET A 198 -1.71 -35.28 6.21
C MET A 198 -2.69 -35.92 5.22
N GLY A 199 -2.40 -35.90 3.91
CA GLY A 199 -3.15 -36.60 2.86
C GLY A 199 -4.21 -35.77 2.14
N LEU A 200 -4.34 -34.47 2.39
CA LEU A 200 -5.24 -33.61 1.63
C LEU A 200 -4.65 -33.32 0.23
N SER A 201 -5.52 -33.12 -0.75
CA SER A 201 -5.05 -32.56 -2.03
C SER A 201 -4.48 -31.15 -1.83
N ARG A 202 -3.50 -30.76 -2.63
CA ARG A 202 -2.89 -29.43 -2.56
C ARG A 202 -3.91 -28.31 -2.69
N GLU A 203 -4.84 -28.46 -3.62
CA GLU A 203 -5.92 -27.49 -3.84
C GLU A 203 -6.79 -27.31 -2.59
N LEU A 204 -7.24 -28.40 -2.00
CA LEU A 204 -8.06 -28.37 -0.78
C LEU A 204 -7.29 -27.81 0.41
N ALA A 205 -6.02 -28.21 0.60
CA ALA A 205 -5.18 -27.72 1.68
C ALA A 205 -4.93 -26.20 1.56
N THR A 206 -4.68 -25.71 0.34
CA THR A 206 -4.51 -24.27 0.09
C THR A 206 -5.79 -23.50 0.37
N LEU A 207 -6.94 -23.98 -0.08
CA LEU A 207 -8.24 -23.35 0.17
C LEU A 207 -8.54 -23.27 1.68
N LEU A 208 -8.36 -24.38 2.40
CA LEU A 208 -8.58 -24.43 3.85
C LEU A 208 -7.66 -23.47 4.61
N ALA A 209 -6.37 -23.45 4.29
CA ALA A 209 -5.40 -22.55 4.91
C ALA A 209 -5.74 -21.07 4.66
N ALA A 210 -6.06 -20.73 3.40
CA ALA A 210 -6.39 -19.35 3.02
C ALA A 210 -7.68 -18.87 3.70
N GLN A 211 -8.74 -19.69 3.68
CA GLN A 211 -10.02 -19.33 4.31
C GLN A 211 -9.92 -19.25 5.84
N THR A 212 -9.12 -20.13 6.46
CA THR A 212 -8.86 -20.08 7.91
C THR A 212 -8.13 -18.80 8.31
N MET A 213 -7.09 -18.42 7.56
CA MET A 213 -6.34 -17.20 7.82
C MET A 213 -7.22 -15.95 7.65
N LEU A 214 -8.03 -15.90 6.58
CA LEU A 214 -8.99 -14.82 6.34
C LEU A 214 -10.00 -14.71 7.50
N GLY A 215 -10.59 -15.84 7.92
CA GLY A 215 -11.57 -15.88 9.01
C GLY A 215 -10.98 -15.40 10.33
N ALA A 216 -9.79 -15.88 10.70
CA ALA A 216 -9.11 -15.47 11.92
C ALA A 216 -8.81 -13.96 11.94
N ALA A 217 -8.33 -13.41 10.81
CA ALA A 217 -8.10 -11.98 10.69
C ALA A 217 -9.41 -11.17 10.82
N LYS A 218 -10.49 -11.61 10.18
CA LYS A 218 -11.81 -10.94 10.28
C LYS A 218 -12.33 -10.91 11.70
N VAL A 219 -12.22 -12.01 12.45
CA VAL A 219 -12.64 -12.04 13.86
C VAL A 219 -11.91 -10.97 14.68
N VAL A 220 -10.59 -10.80 14.50
CA VAL A 220 -9.84 -9.74 15.20
C VAL A 220 -10.34 -8.35 14.80
N LEU A 221 -10.55 -8.10 13.50
CA LEU A 221 -10.98 -6.79 12.98
C LEU A 221 -12.40 -6.41 13.41
N GLU A 222 -13.32 -7.38 13.49
CA GLU A 222 -14.72 -7.14 13.81
C GLU A 222 -14.98 -7.07 15.32
N THR A 223 -14.28 -7.89 16.11
CA THR A 223 -14.48 -7.94 17.55
C THR A 223 -13.57 -7.00 18.35
N GLY A 224 -12.42 -6.62 17.77
CA GLY A 224 -11.37 -5.88 18.48
C GLY A 224 -10.71 -6.66 19.61
N HIS A 225 -11.00 -7.94 19.76
CA HIS A 225 -10.41 -8.75 20.81
C HIS A 225 -8.91 -8.99 20.57
N HIS A 226 -8.16 -9.06 21.66
CA HIS A 226 -6.73 -9.35 21.58
C HIS A 226 -6.51 -10.77 21.04
N PRO A 227 -5.58 -10.95 20.05
CA PRO A 227 -5.36 -12.27 19.42
C PRO A 227 -5.04 -13.40 20.40
N ALA A 228 -4.40 -13.12 21.54
CA ALA A 228 -4.13 -14.14 22.56
C ALA A 228 -5.42 -14.71 23.17
N LEU A 229 -6.42 -13.84 23.44
CA LEU A 229 -7.72 -14.29 23.95
C LEU A 229 -8.44 -15.15 22.92
N LEU A 230 -8.42 -14.73 21.65
CA LEU A 230 -9.04 -15.51 20.57
C LEU A 230 -8.35 -16.88 20.39
N LYS A 231 -7.03 -16.94 20.49
CA LYS A 231 -6.26 -18.19 20.49
C LYS A 231 -6.76 -19.14 21.60
N ASP A 232 -6.97 -18.62 22.80
CA ASP A 232 -7.42 -19.41 23.94
C ASP A 232 -8.84 -19.97 23.72
N THR A 233 -9.73 -19.28 23.00
CA THR A 233 -11.08 -19.79 22.69
C THR A 233 -11.10 -21.04 21.81
N VAL A 234 -10.05 -21.25 21.01
CA VAL A 234 -9.93 -22.43 20.13
C VAL A 234 -9.03 -23.51 20.72
N THR A 235 -8.51 -23.30 21.94
CA THR A 235 -7.61 -24.23 22.64
C THR A 235 -8.37 -24.93 23.75
N THR A 236 -8.81 -26.17 23.51
CA THR A 236 -9.50 -26.99 24.51
C THR A 236 -8.50 -27.85 25.30
N PRO A 237 -8.82 -28.21 26.58
CA PRO A 237 -7.99 -29.13 27.36
C PRO A 237 -7.78 -30.47 26.63
N ALA A 238 -6.52 -30.91 26.52
CA ALA A 238 -6.10 -32.11 25.79
C ALA A 238 -6.52 -32.18 24.32
N GLY A 239 -6.85 -31.02 23.70
CA GLY A 239 -7.21 -30.94 22.29
C GLY A 239 -5.99 -30.88 21.37
N CYS A 240 -6.16 -31.21 20.09
CA CYS A 240 -5.08 -31.18 19.09
C CYS A 240 -4.48 -29.76 18.85
N THR A 241 -5.23 -28.74 19.18
CA THR A 241 -4.77 -27.33 18.99
C THR A 241 -3.56 -27.01 19.87
N ILE A 242 -3.54 -27.46 21.13
CA ILE A 242 -2.42 -27.15 22.02
C ILE A 242 -1.14 -27.85 21.58
N ASP A 243 -1.22 -29.09 21.05
CA ASP A 243 -0.04 -29.78 20.53
C ASP A 243 0.55 -29.02 19.33
N GLY A 244 -0.30 -28.56 18.41
CA GLY A 244 0.15 -27.73 17.28
C GLY A 244 0.75 -26.38 17.72
N ILE A 245 0.21 -25.74 18.77
CA ILE A 245 0.77 -24.48 19.31
C ILE A 245 2.17 -24.74 19.89
N LEU A 246 2.39 -25.85 20.62
CA LEU A 246 3.69 -26.18 21.17
C LEU A 246 4.76 -26.31 20.07
N GLU A 247 4.45 -27.00 18.96
CA GLU A 247 5.35 -27.10 17.81
C GLU A 247 5.70 -25.71 17.21
N LEU A 248 4.72 -24.79 17.14
CA LEU A 248 4.97 -23.41 16.65
C LEU A 248 5.87 -22.63 17.61
N GLU A 249 5.72 -22.80 18.92
CA GLU A 249 6.57 -22.14 19.93
C GLU A 249 8.00 -22.73 19.92
N GLU A 250 8.16 -24.06 19.85
CA GLU A 250 9.46 -24.73 19.71
C GLU A 250 10.17 -24.29 18.42
N GLY A 251 9.43 -24.20 17.31
CA GLY A 251 9.91 -23.67 16.02
C GLY A 251 10.21 -22.18 16.04
N LYS A 252 10.00 -21.48 17.17
CA LYS A 252 10.27 -20.05 17.36
C LYS A 252 9.55 -19.14 16.34
N LEU A 253 8.38 -19.56 15.84
CA LEU A 253 7.62 -18.80 14.83
C LEU A 253 7.37 -17.35 15.28
N ARG A 254 6.94 -17.14 16.52
CA ARG A 254 6.68 -15.81 17.08
C ARG A 254 7.91 -14.89 16.98
N VAL A 255 9.05 -15.35 17.46
CA VAL A 255 10.30 -14.58 17.44
C VAL A 255 10.76 -14.30 16.01
N THR A 256 10.59 -15.27 15.11
CA THR A 256 10.97 -15.14 13.70
C THR A 256 10.14 -14.07 13.00
N LEU A 257 8.83 -14.04 13.21
CA LEU A 257 7.95 -13.02 12.64
C LEU A 257 8.24 -11.61 13.19
N ILE A 258 8.49 -11.49 14.50
CA ILE A 258 8.91 -10.22 15.10
C ILE A 258 10.21 -9.72 14.42
N LYS A 259 11.21 -10.57 14.29
CA LYS A 259 12.48 -10.22 13.64
C LYS A 259 12.30 -9.85 12.17
N ALA A 260 11.42 -10.54 11.44
CA ALA A 260 11.13 -10.23 10.04
C ALA A 260 10.57 -8.80 9.88
N VAL A 261 9.58 -8.42 10.69
CA VAL A 261 9.00 -7.08 10.69
C VAL A 261 10.05 -6.02 11.06
N VAL A 262 10.82 -6.26 12.14
CA VAL A 262 11.88 -5.34 12.58
C VAL A 262 12.93 -5.13 11.49
N LYS A 263 13.41 -6.22 10.87
CA LYS A 263 14.42 -6.14 9.82
C LYS A 263 13.92 -5.43 8.57
N ALA A 264 12.67 -5.70 8.14
CA ALA A 264 12.06 -5.03 7.01
C ALA A 264 11.86 -3.52 7.28
N SER A 265 11.45 -3.14 8.51
CA SER A 265 11.31 -1.75 8.91
C SER A 265 12.66 -1.01 8.93
N GLN A 266 13.71 -1.64 9.43
CA GLN A 266 15.08 -1.09 9.40
C GLN A 266 15.54 -0.87 7.97
N ARG A 267 15.34 -1.87 7.09
CA ARG A 267 15.74 -1.76 5.68
C ARG A 267 14.94 -0.69 4.94
N ALA A 268 13.65 -0.53 5.25
CA ALA A 268 12.83 0.55 4.69
C ALA A 268 13.44 1.93 4.97
N LYS A 269 13.97 2.15 6.17
CA LYS A 269 14.64 3.40 6.56
C LYS A 269 15.94 3.64 5.78
N GLU A 270 16.67 2.57 5.43
CA GLU A 270 17.96 2.64 4.74
C GLU A 270 17.83 2.90 3.23
N LEU A 271 16.69 2.64 2.61
CA LEU A 271 16.51 2.68 1.14
C LEU A 271 16.85 4.03 0.49
N LEU A 272 16.76 5.15 1.22
CA LEU A 272 17.15 6.48 0.72
C LEU A 272 18.64 6.78 0.89
N PHE A 273 19.32 6.06 1.77
CA PHE A 273 20.73 6.36 2.10
C PHE A 273 21.73 5.55 1.27
N SER A 274 21.26 4.51 0.56
CA SER A 274 22.14 3.66 -0.26
C SER A 274 22.66 4.33 -1.54
N ASP A 275 22.14 5.51 -1.92
CA ASP A 275 22.54 6.21 -3.14
C ASP A 275 23.52 7.37 -2.92
N LYS A 276 24.07 7.53 -1.71
CA LYS A 276 25.14 8.53 -1.47
C LYS A 276 26.55 7.99 -1.71
N GLU A 277 26.69 6.71 -2.08
CA GLU A 277 27.99 6.04 -2.26
C GLU A 277 28.24 5.49 -3.68
N ASN A 278 27.49 5.92 -4.70
CA ASN A 278 27.83 5.58 -6.10
C ASN A 278 27.82 6.83 -6.99
#